data_ff0ad6ae97028bf1c689c0c4ee5894be
#
_entry.id   ff0ad6ae97028bf1c689c0c4ee5894be
#
_cell.length_a   1.000
_cell.length_b   1.000
_cell.length_c   1.000
_cell.angle_alpha   90.00
_cell.angle_beta   90.00
_cell.angle_gamma   90.00
#
_symmetry.space_group_name_H-M   'P 1'
#
loop_
_entity.id
_entity.type
_entity.pdbx_description
1 polymer ?
#
loop_
_entity_poly.entity_id
_entity_poly.type
_entity_poly.pdbx_seq_one_letter_code
_entity_poly.pdbx_strand_id
1 'polypeptide(L)'
;MILYKIRLANTKKTMQKILGIIGIVMNSIIANGCKKYQEPENEIYDILTGATADRGYPMDMYHGYLEYENDVNHIPIGDGHGYLSTGFLYNHIVGWDNHRAPDSLDIRWLSITEDKFYEGKFKFSEELKQKMKTFSKEKSILLNFVLLPKGQIWLYMKDENRELVQKYQAQETSVLGDKEFTKRLFFTGYERDIIHSRKEYIESTISKLPAQTQKEVAEGTIPTDYWEKLDKRYLWNFKITPSILGEIEVVNKEKGYINFLNAELFRFSALKKERAIPIYIEYESAIKNSYEFTTRIYLTGVPEKEDMNYLPYEQMRAREQELIKLFSDFYEKIGRKEFEIYLKLDDMFIPKGLYLKHGEIEQKIPNVYIEAFNDTFDKELYIGVM
;
A
#
# COMPACT_ATOMS: atom_id res chain seq x y z
N MET A 1 38.67 44.12 -67.51
CA MET A 1 37.93 42.79 -67.46
C MET A 1 38.58 41.75 -66.51
N ILE A 2 39.90 41.77 -66.30
CA ILE A 2 40.61 40.81 -65.43
C ILE A 2 40.36 41.03 -63.94
N LEU A 3 40.34 42.27 -63.47
CA LEU A 3 40.08 42.59 -62.02
C LEU A 3 38.67 42.22 -61.53
N TYR A 4 37.68 42.21 -62.39
CA TYR A 4 36.30 41.84 -62.04
C TYR A 4 36.18 40.36 -61.83
N LYS A 5 36.90 39.52 -62.60
CA LYS A 5 36.92 38.06 -62.45
C LYS A 5 37.62 37.59 -61.20
N ILE A 6 38.62 38.26 -60.71
CA ILE A 6 39.34 37.95 -59.48
C ILE A 6 38.46 38.25 -58.21
N ARG A 7 37.71 39.36 -58.28
CA ARG A 7 36.79 39.70 -57.18
C ARG A 7 35.63 38.71 -57.04
N LEU A 8 35.07 38.22 -58.14
CA LEU A 8 34.00 37.21 -58.10
C LEU A 8 34.49 35.83 -57.64
N ALA A 9 35.72 35.45 -57.99
CA ALA A 9 36.32 34.19 -57.56
C ALA A 9 36.61 34.16 -56.04
N ASN A 10 37.03 35.27 -55.48
CA ASN A 10 37.28 35.39 -54.03
C ASN A 10 35.98 35.43 -53.21
N THR A 11 34.91 36.05 -53.71
CA THR A 11 33.60 36.04 -53.04
C THR A 11 32.97 34.65 -53.07
N LYS A 12 33.09 33.88 -54.15
CA LYS A 12 32.62 32.51 -54.19
C LYS A 12 33.34 31.57 -53.22
N LYS A 13 34.68 31.68 -53.08
CA LYS A 13 35.48 30.93 -52.14
C LYS A 13 35.14 31.27 -50.69
N THR A 14 34.87 32.55 -50.37
CA THR A 14 34.49 33.02 -49.06
C THR A 14 33.05 32.53 -48.70
N MET A 15 32.10 32.59 -49.64
CA MET A 15 30.76 32.09 -49.45
C MET A 15 30.73 30.56 -49.24
N GLN A 16 31.54 29.78 -50.00
CA GLN A 16 31.66 28.34 -49.80
C GLN A 16 32.23 27.96 -48.39
N LYS A 17 33.21 28.73 -47.91
CA LYS A 17 33.73 28.57 -46.54
C LYS A 17 32.71 28.88 -45.46
N ILE A 18 31.90 29.95 -45.63
CA ILE A 18 30.84 30.33 -44.70
C ILE A 18 29.73 29.29 -44.69
N LEU A 19 29.30 28.79 -45.86
CA LEU A 19 28.31 27.73 -45.95
C LEU A 19 28.80 26.40 -45.34
N GLY A 20 30.10 26.08 -45.51
CA GLY A 20 30.72 24.93 -44.85
C GLY A 20 30.72 25.02 -43.32
N ILE A 21 31.03 26.20 -42.77
CA ILE A 21 31.03 26.45 -41.33
C ILE A 21 29.61 26.43 -40.76
N ILE A 22 28.62 27.00 -41.46
CA ILE A 22 27.21 26.93 -41.07
C ILE A 22 26.71 25.47 -41.06
N GLY A 23 27.10 24.67 -42.06
CA GLY A 23 26.76 23.25 -42.13
C GLY A 23 27.35 22.42 -40.97
N ILE A 24 28.59 22.74 -40.58
CA ILE A 24 29.24 22.06 -39.44
C ILE A 24 28.59 22.48 -38.10
N VAL A 25 28.28 23.78 -37.96
CA VAL A 25 27.58 24.24 -36.72
C VAL A 25 26.16 23.70 -36.63
N MET A 26 25.41 23.68 -37.74
CA MET A 26 24.07 23.07 -37.73
C MET A 26 24.12 21.55 -37.45
N ASN A 27 25.05 20.80 -38.03
CA ASN A 27 25.23 19.39 -37.71
C ASN A 27 25.66 19.16 -36.25
N SER A 28 26.46 20.04 -35.67
CA SER A 28 26.82 19.95 -34.26
C SER A 28 25.68 20.28 -33.33
N ILE A 29 24.78 21.18 -33.72
CA ILE A 29 23.57 21.51 -32.93
C ILE A 29 22.55 20.39 -33.04
N ILE A 30 22.36 19.76 -34.21
CA ILE A 30 21.49 18.65 -34.41
C ILE A 30 22.02 17.36 -33.70
N ALA A 31 23.34 17.14 -33.78
CA ALA A 31 23.97 16.01 -33.09
C ALA A 31 23.96 16.13 -31.54
N ASN A 32 23.98 17.35 -31.01
CA ASN A 32 23.85 17.59 -29.57
C ASN A 32 22.39 17.74 -29.09
N GLY A 33 21.45 18.03 -30.00
CA GLY A 33 20.03 18.16 -29.70
C GLY A 33 19.29 16.83 -29.54
N CYS A 34 19.88 15.70 -29.89
CA CYS A 34 19.33 14.35 -29.74
C CYS A 34 20.25 13.42 -28.95
N LYS A 35 20.93 13.91 -27.95
CA LYS A 35 21.30 12.99 -26.87
C LYS A 35 20.00 12.64 -26.14
N LYS A 36 19.35 11.53 -26.56
CA LYS A 36 18.44 10.82 -25.68
C LYS A 36 19.19 10.71 -24.35
N TYR A 37 18.66 11.32 -23.32
CA TYR A 37 19.17 11.15 -21.96
C TYR A 37 19.02 9.65 -21.68
N GLN A 38 20.12 8.91 -21.79
CA GLN A 38 20.18 7.53 -21.35
C GLN A 38 20.30 7.60 -19.84
N GLU A 39 19.22 7.30 -19.19
CA GLU A 39 19.24 7.14 -17.74
C GLU A 39 20.25 6.05 -17.38
N PRO A 40 20.98 6.22 -16.27
CA PRO A 40 21.88 5.18 -15.80
C PRO A 40 21.09 3.87 -15.65
N GLU A 41 21.54 2.79 -16.23
CA GLU A 41 20.87 1.46 -16.16
C GLU A 41 20.53 1.04 -14.72
N ASN A 42 21.23 1.58 -13.73
CA ASN A 42 21.02 1.34 -12.30
C ASN A 42 19.80 2.08 -11.71
N GLU A 43 19.13 2.94 -12.46
CA GLU A 43 17.95 3.71 -12.02
C GLU A 43 16.64 3.26 -12.71
N ILE A 44 16.71 2.21 -13.52
CA ILE A 44 15.57 1.66 -14.26
C ILE A 44 15.09 0.39 -13.56
N TYR A 45 13.80 0.30 -13.31
CA TYR A 45 13.15 -0.86 -12.68
C TYR A 45 11.71 -1.02 -13.17
N ASP A 46 11.13 -2.17 -12.89
CA ASP A 46 9.74 -2.44 -13.20
C ASP A 46 8.85 -1.83 -12.13
N ILE A 47 7.84 -1.09 -12.57
CA ILE A 47 6.85 -0.48 -11.68
C ILE A 47 5.55 -1.26 -11.78
N LEU A 48 5.12 -1.80 -10.67
CA LEU A 48 3.80 -2.37 -10.50
C LEU A 48 2.93 -1.30 -9.83
N THR A 49 1.75 -1.04 -10.39
CA THR A 49 0.85 -0.02 -9.87
C THR A 49 -0.52 -0.60 -9.58
N GLY A 50 -1.18 -0.10 -8.57
CA GLY A 50 -2.55 -0.46 -8.29
C GLY A 50 -3.24 0.55 -7.40
N ALA A 51 -4.58 0.59 -7.48
CA ALA A 51 -5.42 1.34 -6.58
C ALA A 51 -6.45 0.43 -5.93
N THR A 52 -6.87 0.76 -4.72
CA THR A 52 -7.92 0.07 -4.00
C THR A 52 -8.64 1.03 -3.05
N ALA A 53 -9.73 0.57 -2.45
CA ALA A 53 -10.47 1.30 -1.41
C ALA A 53 -10.93 0.32 -0.33
N ASP A 54 -11.32 0.85 0.82
CA ASP A 54 -11.93 0.08 1.90
C ASP A 54 -13.20 -0.65 1.39
N ARG A 55 -13.40 -1.89 1.83
CA ARG A 55 -14.53 -2.73 1.40
C ARG A 55 -15.89 -2.13 1.69
N GLY A 56 -16.00 -1.37 2.78
CA GLY A 56 -17.23 -0.68 3.17
C GLY A 56 -17.40 0.70 2.51
N TYR A 57 -16.35 1.28 1.94
CA TYR A 57 -16.35 2.65 1.40
C TYR A 57 -15.76 2.66 -0.01
N PRO A 58 -16.52 2.14 -0.99
CA PRO A 58 -16.03 2.01 -2.35
C PRO A 58 -15.80 3.37 -3.00
N MET A 59 -14.82 3.38 -3.88
CA MET A 59 -14.44 4.52 -4.71
C MET A 59 -14.55 4.14 -6.18
N ASP A 60 -14.78 5.11 -7.04
CA ASP A 60 -14.73 4.91 -8.48
C ASP A 60 -13.72 5.88 -9.08
N MET A 61 -12.55 5.35 -9.45
CA MET A 61 -11.45 6.11 -10.02
C MET A 61 -11.68 6.28 -11.51
N TYR A 62 -11.65 7.52 -12.01
CA TYR A 62 -11.81 7.83 -13.44
C TYR A 62 -10.61 8.52 -14.06
N HIS A 63 -9.56 8.72 -13.28
CA HIS A 63 -8.25 9.20 -13.72
C HIS A 63 -7.22 8.85 -12.65
N GLY A 64 -6.15 8.15 -13.05
CA GLY A 64 -5.08 7.78 -12.13
C GLY A 64 -3.79 7.51 -12.89
N TYR A 65 -2.79 8.40 -12.74
CA TYR A 65 -1.52 8.31 -13.44
C TYR A 65 -0.34 8.72 -12.56
N LEU A 66 0.77 8.02 -12.78
CA LEU A 66 2.10 8.46 -12.35
C LEU A 66 2.74 9.25 -13.49
N GLU A 67 3.27 10.41 -13.18
CA GLU A 67 3.84 11.32 -14.16
C GLU A 67 5.35 11.50 -13.97
N TYR A 68 6.03 11.83 -15.05
CA TYR A 68 7.45 12.13 -15.11
C TYR A 68 7.67 13.60 -15.49
N GLU A 69 8.53 14.30 -14.76
CA GLU A 69 8.93 15.67 -15.12
C GLU A 69 9.69 15.63 -16.45
N ASN A 70 9.27 16.45 -17.42
CA ASN A 70 9.82 16.53 -18.76
C ASN A 70 9.62 15.30 -19.67
N ASP A 71 8.72 14.40 -19.35
CA ASP A 71 8.30 13.29 -20.21
C ASP A 71 6.80 13.41 -20.51
N VAL A 72 6.42 13.06 -21.74
CA VAL A 72 5.01 12.96 -22.14
C VAL A 72 4.40 11.61 -21.77
N ASN A 73 5.24 10.65 -21.39
CA ASN A 73 4.81 9.35 -20.94
C ASN A 73 4.30 9.44 -19.49
N HIS A 74 3.24 8.72 -19.21
CA HIS A 74 2.69 8.54 -17.88
C HIS A 74 2.30 7.08 -17.70
N ILE A 75 2.37 6.60 -16.48
CA ILE A 75 2.01 5.22 -16.12
C ILE A 75 0.62 5.24 -15.49
N PRO A 76 -0.38 4.54 -16.05
CA PRO A 76 -1.66 4.37 -15.37
C PRO A 76 -1.48 3.65 -14.04
N ILE A 77 -2.31 4.01 -13.05
CA ILE A 77 -2.43 3.29 -11.80
C ILE A 77 -3.46 2.19 -12.00
N GLY A 78 -3.01 0.93 -11.99
CA GLY A 78 -3.85 -0.16 -12.46
C GLY A 78 -4.30 0.11 -13.90
N ASP A 79 -5.59 0.02 -14.15
CA ASP A 79 -6.17 0.35 -15.48
C ASP A 79 -6.41 1.87 -15.68
N GLY A 80 -5.96 2.72 -14.76
CA GLY A 80 -6.18 4.18 -14.79
C GLY A 80 -7.59 4.62 -14.37
N HIS A 81 -8.50 3.66 -14.17
CA HIS A 81 -9.89 3.87 -13.82
C HIS A 81 -10.52 2.58 -13.26
N GLY A 82 -11.68 2.66 -12.63
CA GLY A 82 -12.48 1.52 -12.22
C GLY A 82 -13.02 1.59 -10.80
N TYR A 83 -13.96 0.69 -10.53
CA TYR A 83 -14.57 0.51 -9.22
C TYR A 83 -13.63 -0.18 -8.24
N LEU A 84 -13.42 0.43 -7.09
CA LEU A 84 -12.47 0.01 -6.06
C LEU A 84 -13.22 -0.28 -4.76
N SER A 85 -13.12 -1.53 -4.26
CA SER A 85 -13.77 -1.94 -2.99
C SER A 85 -13.15 -3.21 -2.40
N THR A 86 -11.93 -3.55 -2.80
CA THR A 86 -11.33 -4.85 -2.45
C THR A 86 -10.65 -4.86 -1.08
N GLY A 87 -10.65 -3.74 -0.36
CA GLY A 87 -9.91 -3.57 0.89
C GLY A 87 -8.45 -3.17 0.64
N PHE A 88 -7.67 -3.11 1.69
CA PHE A 88 -6.29 -2.60 1.63
C PHE A 88 -5.28 -3.53 0.93
N LEU A 89 -5.60 -4.80 0.78
CA LEU A 89 -4.63 -5.83 0.39
C LEU A 89 -4.69 -6.23 -1.08
N TYR A 90 -5.86 -6.16 -1.70
CA TYR A 90 -6.10 -6.67 -3.05
C TYR A 90 -6.55 -5.56 -3.98
N ASN A 91 -5.91 -5.49 -5.14
CA ASN A 91 -6.23 -4.54 -6.19
C ASN A 91 -5.85 -5.11 -7.55
N HIS A 92 -6.35 -4.48 -8.58
CA HIS A 92 -5.90 -4.71 -9.93
C HIS A 92 -4.47 -4.14 -10.06
N ILE A 93 -3.47 -5.03 -10.14
CA ILE A 93 -2.07 -4.64 -10.29
C ILE A 93 -1.69 -4.76 -11.76
N VAL A 94 -1.13 -3.70 -12.32
CA VAL A 94 -0.59 -3.66 -13.68
C VAL A 94 0.90 -3.38 -13.60
N GLY A 95 1.69 -4.11 -14.38
CA GLY A 95 3.15 -3.99 -14.46
C GLY A 95 3.59 -3.15 -15.64
N TRP A 96 4.62 -2.35 -15.43
CA TRP A 96 5.25 -1.48 -16.42
C TRP A 96 6.76 -1.63 -16.33
N ASP A 97 7.36 -2.11 -17.41
CA ASP A 97 8.78 -2.45 -17.46
C ASP A 97 9.65 -1.23 -17.77
N ASN A 98 10.86 -1.21 -17.23
CA ASN A 98 11.94 -0.28 -17.59
C ASN A 98 11.61 1.20 -17.36
N HIS A 99 11.12 1.56 -16.19
CA HIS A 99 10.83 2.92 -15.80
C HIS A 99 11.74 3.42 -14.67
N ARG A 100 11.99 4.74 -14.65
CA ARG A 100 12.58 5.42 -13.48
C ARG A 100 11.53 5.70 -12.41
N ALA A 101 11.97 6.14 -11.22
CA ALA A 101 11.04 6.62 -10.20
C ALA A 101 10.16 7.75 -10.75
N PRO A 102 8.82 7.67 -10.63
CA PRO A 102 7.93 8.74 -11.05
C PRO A 102 8.11 9.98 -10.18
N ASP A 103 7.75 11.14 -10.73
CA ASP A 103 7.90 12.43 -10.06
C ASP A 103 6.63 12.90 -9.36
N SER A 104 5.46 12.45 -9.82
CA SER A 104 4.18 12.87 -9.27
C SER A 104 3.06 11.86 -9.51
N LEU A 105 1.98 12.04 -8.74
CA LEU A 105 0.70 11.38 -8.86
C LEU A 105 -0.34 12.40 -9.33
N ASP A 106 -1.11 12.08 -10.39
CA ASP A 106 -2.33 12.81 -10.78
C ASP A 106 -3.51 11.82 -10.70
N ILE A 107 -4.50 12.11 -9.84
CA ILE A 107 -5.58 11.16 -9.54
C ILE A 107 -6.92 11.87 -9.30
N ARG A 108 -8.01 11.26 -9.79
CA ARG A 108 -9.38 11.75 -9.63
C ARG A 108 -10.35 10.59 -9.46
N TRP A 109 -11.26 10.72 -8.51
CA TRP A 109 -12.23 9.67 -8.20
C TRP A 109 -13.54 10.21 -7.63
N LEU A 110 -14.57 9.38 -7.67
CA LEU A 110 -15.81 9.53 -6.93
C LEU A 110 -15.74 8.73 -5.63
N SER A 111 -15.93 9.36 -4.49
CA SER A 111 -16.26 8.69 -3.24
C SER A 111 -17.75 8.39 -3.20
N ILE A 112 -18.12 7.12 -3.40
CA ILE A 112 -19.51 6.72 -3.61
C ILE A 112 -20.36 6.97 -2.36
N THR A 113 -19.81 6.65 -1.18
CA THR A 113 -20.52 6.81 0.09
C THR A 113 -20.72 8.27 0.51
N GLU A 114 -19.93 9.18 -0.03
CA GLU A 114 -20.01 10.62 0.26
C GLU A 114 -20.72 11.40 -0.85
N ASP A 115 -20.96 10.79 -2.01
CA ASP A 115 -21.40 11.44 -3.24
C ASP A 115 -20.54 12.66 -3.61
N LYS A 116 -19.21 12.51 -3.51
CA LYS A 116 -18.24 13.58 -3.71
C LYS A 116 -17.12 13.18 -4.64
N PHE A 117 -16.73 14.15 -5.47
CA PHE A 117 -15.55 14.00 -6.33
C PHE A 117 -14.33 14.60 -5.65
N TYR A 118 -13.21 13.89 -5.79
CA TYR A 118 -11.92 14.32 -5.29
C TYR A 118 -10.88 14.32 -6.42
N GLU A 119 -9.98 15.28 -6.36
CA GLU A 119 -8.82 15.35 -7.25
C GLU A 119 -7.57 15.76 -6.50
N GLY A 120 -6.42 15.26 -6.98
CA GLY A 120 -5.14 15.62 -6.43
C GLY A 120 -4.01 15.41 -7.41
N LYS A 121 -3.10 16.39 -7.44
CA LYS A 121 -1.82 16.29 -8.11
C LYS A 121 -0.72 16.50 -7.09
N PHE A 122 0.05 15.44 -6.84
CA PHE A 122 1.01 15.40 -5.74
C PHE A 122 2.42 15.14 -6.27
N LYS A 123 3.32 16.09 -6.07
CA LYS A 123 4.73 15.91 -6.34
C LYS A 123 5.35 15.00 -5.29
N PHE A 124 6.09 13.99 -5.71
CA PHE A 124 6.80 13.10 -4.80
C PHE A 124 8.03 13.80 -4.22
N SER A 125 8.26 13.63 -2.93
CA SER A 125 9.45 14.15 -2.27
C SER A 125 10.70 13.40 -2.74
N GLU A 126 11.86 14.05 -2.67
CA GLU A 126 13.13 13.40 -2.98
C GLU A 126 13.38 12.20 -2.04
N GLU A 127 12.94 12.29 -0.78
CA GLU A 127 13.03 11.19 0.17
C GLU A 127 12.22 9.98 -0.31
N LEU A 128 10.99 10.19 -0.76
CA LEU A 128 10.15 9.11 -1.31
C LEU A 128 10.78 8.51 -2.57
N LYS A 129 11.33 9.34 -3.47
CA LYS A 129 12.03 8.86 -4.67
C LYS A 129 13.27 8.05 -4.32
N GLN A 130 14.06 8.48 -3.35
CA GLN A 130 15.22 7.71 -2.86
C GLN A 130 14.78 6.39 -2.21
N LYS A 131 13.67 6.39 -1.50
CA LYS A 131 13.10 5.17 -0.94
C LYS A 131 12.68 4.20 -2.04
N MET A 132 12.01 4.67 -3.10
CA MET A 132 11.69 3.87 -4.29
C MET A 132 12.96 3.22 -4.88
N LYS A 133 14.05 3.98 -5.04
CA LYS A 133 15.33 3.45 -5.52
C LYS A 133 15.93 2.37 -4.61
N THR A 134 15.72 2.48 -3.30
CA THR A 134 16.22 1.50 -2.33
C THR A 134 15.42 0.19 -2.41
N PHE A 135 14.11 0.27 -2.57
CA PHE A 135 13.23 -0.89 -2.77
C PHE A 135 13.49 -1.59 -4.11
N SER A 136 13.83 -0.84 -5.14
CA SER A 136 14.03 -1.37 -6.51
C SER A 136 15.29 -2.22 -6.72
N LYS A 137 16.09 -2.48 -5.69
CA LYS A 137 17.29 -3.32 -5.80
C LYS A 137 17.04 -4.72 -6.38
N GLU A 138 15.81 -5.22 -6.29
CA GLU A 138 15.36 -6.49 -6.85
C GLU A 138 14.61 -6.35 -8.18
N LYS A 139 14.69 -5.20 -8.85
CA LYS A 139 14.13 -4.88 -10.17
C LYS A 139 12.63 -4.58 -10.26
N SER A 140 11.81 -4.76 -9.23
CA SER A 140 10.41 -4.37 -9.27
C SER A 140 9.98 -3.68 -7.98
N ILE A 141 9.09 -2.70 -8.12
CA ILE A 141 8.47 -2.00 -6.99
C ILE A 141 6.97 -1.94 -7.20
N LEU A 142 6.20 -2.33 -6.19
CA LEU A 142 4.76 -2.17 -6.20
C LEU A 142 4.37 -0.89 -5.45
N LEU A 143 3.71 0.02 -6.17
CA LEU A 143 3.08 1.22 -5.64
C LEU A 143 1.57 1.00 -5.55
N ASN A 144 1.03 0.90 -4.35
CA ASN A 144 -0.39 0.67 -4.10
C ASN A 144 -1.03 1.88 -3.42
N PHE A 145 -2.03 2.46 -4.08
CA PHE A 145 -2.76 3.63 -3.61
C PHE A 145 -4.10 3.20 -3.01
N VAL A 146 -4.28 3.41 -1.72
CA VAL A 146 -5.55 3.15 -1.02
C VAL A 146 -6.31 4.46 -0.93
N LEU A 147 -7.45 4.54 -1.60
CA LEU A 147 -8.34 5.69 -1.56
C LEU A 147 -9.33 5.53 -0.41
N LEU A 148 -9.47 6.57 0.40
CA LEU A 148 -10.30 6.59 1.60
C LEU A 148 -11.25 7.79 1.56
N PRO A 149 -12.35 7.76 2.34
CA PRO A 149 -13.26 8.90 2.48
C PRO A 149 -12.54 10.19 2.87
N LYS A 150 -13.19 11.32 2.58
CA LYS A 150 -12.66 12.68 2.76
C LYS A 150 -11.42 12.98 1.92
N GLY A 151 -11.23 12.29 0.81
CA GLY A 151 -10.13 12.56 -0.11
C GLY A 151 -8.76 12.10 0.39
N GLN A 152 -8.68 11.21 1.36
CA GLN A 152 -7.41 10.66 1.83
C GLN A 152 -6.86 9.63 0.84
N ILE A 153 -5.54 9.61 0.68
CA ILE A 153 -4.81 8.62 -0.12
C ILE A 153 -3.66 8.10 0.71
N TRP A 154 -3.58 6.79 0.89
CA TRP A 154 -2.45 6.14 1.54
C TRP A 154 -1.63 5.40 0.50
N LEU A 155 -0.36 5.76 0.36
CA LEU A 155 0.59 5.11 -0.55
C LEU A 155 1.38 4.04 0.18
N TYR A 156 1.23 2.81 -0.27
CA TYR A 156 2.05 1.68 0.15
C TYR A 156 3.10 1.35 -0.90
N MET A 157 4.28 1.00 -0.42
CA MET A 157 5.31 0.37 -1.22
C MET A 157 5.49 -1.07 -0.75
N LYS A 158 5.62 -2.00 -1.69
CA LYS A 158 5.79 -3.43 -1.39
C LYS A 158 6.96 -4.01 -2.17
N ASP A 159 7.83 -4.69 -1.43
CA ASP A 159 8.77 -5.71 -1.87
C ASP A 159 8.51 -7.00 -1.07
N GLU A 160 9.46 -7.47 -0.29
CA GLU A 160 9.26 -8.51 0.73
C GLU A 160 8.44 -8.01 1.93
N ASN A 161 8.48 -6.70 2.19
CA ASN A 161 7.69 -6.00 3.18
C ASN A 161 6.67 -5.10 2.46
N ARG A 162 5.58 -4.76 3.14
CA ARG A 162 4.62 -3.76 2.69
C ARG A 162 4.57 -2.64 3.71
N GLU A 163 4.91 -1.45 3.28
CA GLU A 163 5.05 -0.29 4.14
C GLU A 163 4.17 0.88 3.68
N LEU A 164 3.43 1.49 4.61
CA LEU A 164 2.79 2.78 4.38
C LEU A 164 3.88 3.87 4.37
N VAL A 165 4.16 4.42 3.19
CA VAL A 165 5.28 5.34 2.99
C VAL A 165 4.87 6.81 2.94
N GLN A 166 3.62 7.09 2.53
CA GLN A 166 3.12 8.45 2.40
C GLN A 166 1.60 8.50 2.51
N LYS A 167 1.08 9.60 3.06
CA LYS A 167 -0.34 9.96 3.05
C LYS A 167 -0.50 11.27 2.29
N TYR A 168 -1.55 11.35 1.49
CA TYR A 168 -1.93 12.57 0.77
C TYR A 168 -3.37 12.95 1.08
N GLN A 169 -3.67 14.24 0.88
CA GLN A 169 -5.01 14.79 1.03
C GLN A 169 -5.43 15.46 -0.27
N ALA A 170 -6.39 14.87 -0.97
CA ALA A 170 -6.99 15.43 -2.16
C ALA A 170 -8.04 16.49 -1.82
N GLN A 171 -8.35 17.32 -2.80
CA GLN A 171 -9.35 18.36 -2.67
C GLN A 171 -10.69 17.92 -3.27
N GLU A 172 -11.78 18.30 -2.63
CA GLU A 172 -13.10 18.13 -3.22
C GLU A 172 -13.22 19.01 -4.46
N THR A 173 -13.71 18.44 -5.55
CA THR A 173 -13.88 19.13 -6.83
C THR A 173 -15.34 19.16 -7.25
N SER A 174 -15.63 19.88 -8.33
CA SER A 174 -17.00 20.04 -8.83
C SER A 174 -17.59 18.71 -9.29
N VAL A 175 -18.87 18.55 -9.04
CA VAL A 175 -19.64 17.38 -9.44
C VAL A 175 -19.74 17.32 -10.97
N LEU A 176 -19.45 16.15 -11.54
CA LEU A 176 -19.69 15.87 -12.95
C LEU A 176 -21.20 15.80 -13.22
N GLY A 177 -21.66 16.48 -14.27
CA GLY A 177 -23.03 16.31 -14.76
C GLY A 177 -23.25 14.88 -15.30
N ASP A 178 -24.49 14.37 -15.28
CA ASP A 178 -24.80 12.96 -15.62
C ASP A 178 -24.20 12.51 -16.95
N LYS A 179 -24.22 13.34 -17.96
CA LYS A 179 -23.64 13.01 -19.28
C LYS A 179 -22.13 12.82 -19.22
N GLU A 180 -21.41 13.67 -18.49
CA GLU A 180 -19.96 13.57 -18.33
C GLU A 180 -19.61 12.42 -17.39
N PHE A 181 -20.35 12.23 -16.33
CA PHE A 181 -20.27 11.13 -15.42
C PHE A 181 -20.37 9.78 -16.16
N THR A 182 -21.45 9.56 -16.92
CA THR A 182 -21.66 8.34 -17.70
C THR A 182 -20.53 8.11 -18.72
N LYS A 183 -20.02 9.19 -19.33
CA LYS A 183 -18.90 9.08 -20.27
C LYS A 183 -17.60 8.65 -19.63
N ARG A 184 -17.31 9.09 -18.41
CA ARG A 184 -16.03 8.85 -17.72
C ARG A 184 -15.98 7.58 -16.90
N LEU A 185 -17.07 7.22 -16.23
CA LEU A 185 -17.10 6.14 -15.25
C LEU A 185 -17.64 4.82 -15.82
N PHE A 186 -18.44 4.85 -16.87
CA PHE A 186 -18.98 3.63 -17.47
C PHE A 186 -18.31 3.30 -18.80
N PHE A 187 -17.60 2.19 -18.79
CA PHE A 187 -16.81 1.73 -19.95
C PHE A 187 -17.51 0.65 -20.76
N THR A 188 -18.44 -0.11 -20.18
CA THR A 188 -19.16 -1.16 -20.88
C THR A 188 -20.48 -0.63 -21.41
N GLY A 189 -20.89 -1.09 -22.61
CA GLY A 189 -22.20 -0.74 -23.20
C GLY A 189 -23.34 -1.14 -22.29
N TYR A 190 -23.24 -2.31 -21.65
CA TYR A 190 -24.28 -2.86 -20.76
C TYR A 190 -24.57 -1.95 -19.56
N GLU A 191 -23.52 -1.45 -18.90
CA GLU A 191 -23.71 -0.56 -17.74
C GLU A 191 -24.32 0.78 -18.15
N ARG A 192 -23.98 1.32 -19.33
CA ARG A 192 -24.56 2.53 -19.89
C ARG A 192 -26.06 2.43 -20.19
N ASP A 193 -26.52 1.22 -20.52
CA ASP A 193 -27.92 0.94 -20.83
C ASP A 193 -28.80 0.85 -19.57
N ILE A 194 -28.21 0.60 -18.42
CA ILE A 194 -28.91 0.38 -17.14
C ILE A 194 -28.85 1.61 -16.23
N ILE A 195 -27.72 2.30 -16.20
CA ILE A 195 -27.48 3.41 -15.29
C ILE A 195 -27.52 4.73 -16.07
N HIS A 196 -28.52 5.54 -15.80
CA HIS A 196 -28.79 6.77 -16.54
C HIS A 196 -28.35 8.03 -15.79
N SER A 197 -28.09 7.92 -14.48
CA SER A 197 -27.68 9.04 -13.66
C SER A 197 -26.67 8.63 -12.57
N ARG A 198 -25.90 9.61 -12.10
CA ARG A 198 -25.01 9.45 -10.95
C ARG A 198 -25.78 9.01 -9.70
N LYS A 199 -26.96 9.56 -9.48
CA LYS A 199 -27.81 9.25 -8.35
C LYS A 199 -28.20 7.76 -8.33
N GLU A 200 -28.67 7.23 -9.46
CA GLU A 200 -29.02 5.81 -9.58
C GLU A 200 -27.81 4.89 -9.30
N TYR A 201 -26.64 5.25 -9.84
CA TYR A 201 -25.41 4.51 -9.58
C TYR A 201 -25.06 4.46 -8.11
N ILE A 202 -25.07 5.61 -7.44
CA ILE A 202 -24.74 5.73 -6.02
C ILE A 202 -25.74 4.94 -5.16
N GLU A 203 -27.05 5.16 -5.37
CA GLU A 203 -28.10 4.45 -4.62
C GLU A 203 -28.02 2.93 -4.81
N SER A 204 -27.84 2.48 -6.05
CA SER A 204 -27.67 1.06 -6.35
C SER A 204 -26.42 0.46 -5.71
N THR A 205 -25.33 1.21 -5.66
CA THR A 205 -24.09 0.75 -5.04
C THR A 205 -24.23 0.70 -3.52
N ILE A 206 -24.73 1.78 -2.90
CA ILE A 206 -24.92 1.84 -1.43
C ILE A 206 -25.83 0.72 -0.93
N SER A 207 -26.89 0.38 -1.68
CA SER A 207 -27.81 -0.69 -1.30
C SER A 207 -27.17 -2.08 -1.15
N LYS A 208 -26.00 -2.29 -1.73
CA LYS A 208 -25.21 -3.54 -1.68
C LYS A 208 -24.09 -3.53 -0.64
N LEU A 209 -23.86 -2.38 -0.01
CA LEU A 209 -22.81 -2.25 1.00
C LEU A 209 -23.22 -2.92 2.32
N PRO A 210 -22.26 -3.17 3.23
CA PRO A 210 -22.52 -3.63 4.58
C PRO A 210 -23.56 -2.75 5.31
N ALA A 211 -24.40 -3.36 6.12
CA ALA A 211 -25.48 -2.64 6.81
C ALA A 211 -24.99 -1.48 7.68
N GLN A 212 -23.84 -1.65 8.33
CA GLN A 212 -23.17 -0.59 9.09
C GLN A 212 -22.84 0.60 8.22
N THR A 213 -22.26 0.39 7.03
CA THR A 213 -21.95 1.48 6.09
C THR A 213 -23.19 2.17 5.57
N GLN A 214 -24.25 1.40 5.22
CA GLN A 214 -25.52 1.99 4.79
C GLN A 214 -26.10 2.93 5.86
N LYS A 215 -26.05 2.50 7.13
CA LYS A 215 -26.48 3.32 8.28
C LYS A 215 -25.64 4.59 8.41
N GLU A 216 -24.33 4.49 8.34
CA GLU A 216 -23.42 5.63 8.46
C GLU A 216 -23.62 6.65 7.33
N VAL A 217 -23.86 6.17 6.11
CA VAL A 217 -24.21 7.04 4.96
C VAL A 217 -25.54 7.75 5.19
N ALA A 218 -26.58 7.01 5.63
CA ALA A 218 -27.90 7.58 5.88
C ALA A 218 -27.91 8.63 7.00
N GLU A 219 -27.06 8.44 8.02
CA GLU A 219 -26.90 9.35 9.17
C GLU A 219 -25.85 10.46 8.94
N GLY A 220 -25.11 10.42 7.83
CA GLY A 220 -24.01 11.34 7.56
C GLY A 220 -22.83 11.21 8.55
N THR A 221 -22.65 10.02 9.13
CA THR A 221 -21.69 9.72 10.20
C THR A 221 -20.49 8.89 9.72
N ILE A 222 -20.10 9.01 8.45
CA ILE A 222 -18.92 8.31 7.92
C ILE A 222 -17.71 8.61 8.82
N PRO A 223 -17.07 7.57 9.44
CA PRO A 223 -16.04 7.77 10.43
C PRO A 223 -14.73 8.20 9.78
N THR A 224 -14.33 9.44 9.98
CA THR A 224 -13.11 10.00 9.36
C THR A 224 -11.85 9.66 10.12
N ASP A 225 -11.96 9.40 11.40
CA ASP A 225 -10.84 9.08 12.31
C ASP A 225 -10.58 7.56 12.42
N TYR A 226 -11.40 6.74 11.81
CA TYR A 226 -11.29 5.29 11.88
C TYR A 226 -9.95 4.80 11.30
N TRP A 227 -9.62 5.23 10.10
CA TRP A 227 -8.38 4.82 9.44
C TRP A 227 -7.13 5.31 10.17
N GLU A 228 -7.15 6.54 10.72
CA GLU A 228 -6.06 7.04 11.55
C GLU A 228 -5.87 6.20 12.82
N LYS A 229 -6.95 5.66 13.37
CA LYS A 229 -6.87 4.72 14.50
C LYS A 229 -6.26 3.38 14.10
N LEU A 230 -6.51 2.90 12.87
CA LEU A 230 -5.85 1.69 12.35
C LEU A 230 -4.33 1.88 12.23
N ASP A 231 -3.87 3.09 11.85
CA ASP A 231 -2.44 3.42 11.73
C ASP A 231 -1.80 3.91 13.03
N LYS A 232 -2.54 3.99 14.12
CA LYS A 232 -1.96 4.41 15.41
C LYS A 232 -0.82 3.48 15.83
N ARG A 233 0.33 4.07 16.11
CA ARG A 233 1.55 3.32 16.39
C ARG A 233 1.82 3.23 17.89
N TYR A 234 2.42 2.11 18.29
CA TYR A 234 2.74 1.77 19.67
C TYR A 234 4.16 1.22 19.76
N LEU A 235 4.81 1.43 20.89
CA LEU A 235 6.11 0.83 21.23
C LEU A 235 5.87 -0.57 21.79
N TRP A 236 6.04 -1.62 20.98
CA TRP A 236 5.88 -2.99 21.46
C TRP A 236 6.83 -3.96 20.77
N ASN A 237 7.11 -5.09 21.46
CA ASN A 237 7.86 -6.20 20.93
C ASN A 237 7.04 -7.49 21.05
N PHE A 238 7.28 -8.46 20.16
CA PHE A 238 6.70 -9.79 20.29
C PHE A 238 7.63 -10.70 21.08
N LYS A 239 7.05 -11.47 22.01
CA LYS A 239 7.81 -12.39 22.83
C LYS A 239 7.04 -13.69 23.06
N ILE A 240 7.75 -14.78 23.00
CA ILE A 240 7.27 -16.10 23.41
C ILE A 240 8.04 -16.51 24.66
N THR A 241 7.34 -16.99 25.66
CA THR A 241 8.04 -17.60 26.81
C THR A 241 7.79 -19.08 26.85
N PRO A 242 8.83 -19.89 26.82
CA PRO A 242 8.74 -21.24 27.36
C PRO A 242 8.50 -21.11 28.87
N SER A 243 7.46 -21.79 29.40
CA SER A 243 7.44 -22.04 30.81
C SER A 243 8.55 -23.05 31.11
N ILE A 244 9.41 -22.68 32.02
CA ILE A 244 10.21 -23.52 32.91
C ILE A 244 10.58 -24.94 32.39
N LEU A 245 11.41 -25.02 31.38
CA LEU A 245 12.37 -26.14 31.30
C LEU A 245 13.76 -25.49 31.33
N GLY A 246 14.34 -25.34 32.49
CA GLY A 246 15.49 -24.52 32.84
C GLY A 246 16.78 -24.70 32.04
N GLU A 247 16.78 -25.45 30.95
CA GLU A 247 17.94 -25.67 30.08
C GLU A 247 17.60 -25.69 28.57
N ILE A 248 16.30 -25.45 28.19
CA ILE A 248 15.92 -25.44 26.78
C ILE A 248 16.01 -24.01 26.25
N GLU A 249 17.06 -23.72 25.52
CA GLU A 249 17.24 -22.49 24.80
C GLU A 249 16.36 -22.48 23.56
N VAL A 250 15.24 -21.71 23.59
CA VAL A 250 14.44 -21.42 22.38
C VAL A 250 15.23 -20.42 21.54
N VAL A 251 15.76 -20.88 20.43
CA VAL A 251 16.42 -20.02 19.47
C VAL A 251 15.35 -19.40 18.57
N ASN A 252 15.09 -18.12 18.77
CA ASN A 252 14.27 -17.35 17.86
C ASN A 252 15.01 -17.26 16.52
N LYS A 253 14.47 -17.87 15.48
CA LYS A 253 15.08 -17.77 14.14
C LYS A 253 14.85 -16.40 13.49
N GLU A 254 14.11 -15.48 14.14
CA GLU A 254 13.67 -14.19 13.57
C GLU A 254 13.02 -14.35 12.18
N LYS A 255 12.48 -15.54 11.94
CA LYS A 255 11.77 -15.87 10.73
C LYS A 255 10.26 -15.72 10.94
N GLY A 256 9.55 -15.45 9.85
CA GLY A 256 8.13 -15.20 9.86
C GLY A 256 7.82 -13.72 9.58
N TYR A 257 6.55 -13.37 9.65
CA TYR A 257 6.08 -12.03 9.31
C TYR A 257 4.88 -11.62 10.15
N ILE A 258 4.62 -10.31 10.16
CA ILE A 258 3.51 -9.71 10.89
C ILE A 258 2.70 -8.82 9.94
N ASN A 259 1.38 -9.04 9.89
CA ASN A 259 0.44 -8.13 9.24
C ASN A 259 -0.21 -7.24 10.30
N PHE A 260 -0.47 -5.99 9.94
CA PHE A 260 -0.97 -4.96 10.84
C PHE A 260 -2.35 -4.44 10.41
N LEU A 261 -3.09 -3.84 11.34
CA LEU A 261 -4.41 -3.23 11.08
C LEU A 261 -4.37 -2.19 9.97
N ASN A 262 -3.31 -1.41 9.88
CA ASN A 262 -3.08 -0.45 8.80
C ASN A 262 -2.59 -1.11 7.50
N ALA A 263 -2.74 -2.43 7.36
CA ALA A 263 -2.31 -3.22 6.22
C ALA A 263 -0.81 -3.23 5.90
N GLU A 264 0.05 -2.75 6.77
CA GLU A 264 1.48 -3.01 6.65
C GLU A 264 1.78 -4.51 6.86
N LEU A 265 2.87 -4.98 6.25
CA LEU A 265 3.42 -6.32 6.43
C LEU A 265 4.92 -6.21 6.57
N PHE A 266 5.48 -6.79 7.60
CA PHE A 266 6.93 -6.83 7.79
C PHE A 266 7.41 -8.21 8.20
N ARG A 267 8.58 -8.60 7.68
CA ARG A 267 9.35 -9.68 8.29
C ARG A 267 9.87 -9.26 9.67
N PHE A 268 10.07 -10.20 10.57
CA PHE A 268 10.59 -9.89 11.92
C PHE A 268 11.91 -9.14 11.88
N SER A 269 12.79 -9.47 10.94
CA SER A 269 14.09 -8.81 10.74
C SER A 269 14.01 -7.35 10.31
N ALA A 270 12.86 -6.92 9.77
CA ALA A 270 12.63 -5.56 9.26
C ALA A 270 11.69 -4.73 10.14
N LEU A 271 11.31 -5.23 11.33
CA LEU A 271 10.35 -4.55 12.20
C LEU A 271 10.88 -3.20 12.70
N LYS A 272 10.05 -2.18 12.56
CA LYS A 272 10.30 -0.85 13.12
C LYS A 272 10.07 -0.84 14.63
N LYS A 273 10.63 0.15 15.32
CA LYS A 273 10.45 0.32 16.78
C LYS A 273 9.00 0.63 17.15
N GLU A 274 8.35 1.51 16.39
CA GLU A 274 6.93 1.85 16.54
C GLU A 274 6.11 1.18 15.46
N ARG A 275 5.03 0.50 15.84
CA ARG A 275 4.23 -0.35 14.95
C ARG A 275 2.75 -0.21 15.23
N ALA A 276 1.93 -0.40 14.21
CA ALA A 276 0.50 -0.53 14.36
C ALA A 276 0.13 -1.82 15.14
N ILE A 277 -1.15 -2.03 15.41
CA ILE A 277 -1.65 -3.24 16.07
C ILE A 277 -1.54 -4.42 15.07
N PRO A 278 -0.97 -5.56 15.45
CA PRO A 278 -0.93 -6.72 14.58
C PRO A 278 -2.31 -7.35 14.44
N ILE A 279 -2.61 -7.87 13.25
CA ILE A 279 -3.79 -8.71 13.00
C ILE A 279 -3.42 -10.17 12.81
N TYR A 280 -2.20 -10.41 12.33
CA TYR A 280 -1.66 -11.74 12.10
C TYR A 280 -0.17 -11.74 12.43
N ILE A 281 0.27 -12.79 13.09
CA ILE A 281 1.68 -13.04 13.41
C ILE A 281 1.98 -14.48 13.02
N GLU A 282 2.92 -14.68 12.09
CA GLU A 282 3.53 -15.97 11.85
C GLU A 282 4.96 -15.95 12.37
N TYR A 283 5.26 -16.91 13.22
CA TYR A 283 6.53 -16.96 13.92
C TYR A 283 7.10 -18.36 13.88
N GLU A 284 8.34 -18.48 13.40
CA GLU A 284 9.12 -19.72 13.44
C GLU A 284 10.07 -19.70 14.64
N SER A 285 10.04 -20.77 15.41
CA SER A 285 10.95 -20.99 16.54
C SER A 285 11.63 -22.34 16.43
N ALA A 286 12.77 -22.49 17.08
CA ALA A 286 13.45 -23.77 17.18
C ALA A 286 13.92 -23.98 18.62
N ILE A 287 13.82 -25.22 19.09
CA ILE A 287 14.56 -25.66 20.26
C ILE A 287 15.95 -26.02 19.78
N LYS A 288 16.98 -25.55 20.48
CA LYS A 288 18.37 -25.77 20.12
C LYS A 288 18.63 -27.26 19.84
N ASN A 289 19.02 -27.54 18.59
CA ASN A 289 19.38 -28.85 18.07
C ASN A 289 18.28 -29.93 18.00
N SER A 290 16.98 -29.58 18.13
CA SER A 290 15.97 -30.64 18.24
C SER A 290 14.72 -30.46 17.40
N TYR A 291 14.00 -29.35 17.54
CA TYR A 291 12.66 -29.24 16.94
C TYR A 291 12.42 -27.85 16.38
N GLU A 292 11.71 -27.78 15.24
CA GLU A 292 11.24 -26.55 14.63
C GLU A 292 9.73 -26.46 14.82
N PHE A 293 9.24 -25.25 15.10
CA PHE A 293 7.84 -24.97 15.35
C PHE A 293 7.41 -23.76 14.55
N THR A 294 6.26 -23.83 13.93
CA THR A 294 5.54 -22.68 13.35
C THR A 294 4.31 -22.36 14.19
N THR A 295 4.18 -21.12 14.60
CA THR A 295 3.00 -20.61 15.29
C THR A 295 2.37 -19.50 14.49
N ARG A 296 1.07 -19.61 14.21
CA ARG A 296 0.24 -18.62 13.54
C ARG A 296 -0.78 -18.09 14.52
N ILE A 297 -0.83 -16.78 14.64
CA ILE A 297 -1.69 -16.09 15.60
C ILE A 297 -2.56 -15.10 14.83
N TYR A 298 -3.87 -15.27 14.90
CA TYR A 298 -4.85 -14.42 14.24
C TYR A 298 -5.59 -13.63 15.31
N LEU A 299 -5.29 -12.34 15.43
CA LEU A 299 -5.92 -11.45 16.42
C LEU A 299 -7.32 -11.04 15.97
N THR A 300 -7.62 -11.14 14.70
CA THR A 300 -8.95 -10.84 14.15
C THR A 300 -9.95 -12.00 14.26
N GLY A 301 -9.52 -13.16 14.77
CA GLY A 301 -10.38 -14.35 14.97
C GLY A 301 -10.09 -15.47 13.98
N VAL A 302 -10.96 -16.45 13.93
CA VAL A 302 -10.82 -17.67 13.11
C VAL A 302 -10.77 -17.30 11.62
N PRO A 303 -9.74 -17.69 10.86
CA PRO A 303 -9.75 -17.51 9.41
C PRO A 303 -10.86 -18.38 8.79
N GLU A 304 -11.59 -17.86 7.82
CA GLU A 304 -12.47 -18.71 7.00
C GLU A 304 -11.62 -19.67 6.17
N LYS A 305 -12.04 -20.94 6.10
CA LYS A 305 -11.24 -22.10 5.65
C LYS A 305 -10.68 -22.01 4.21
N GLU A 306 -11.16 -21.13 3.36
CA GLU A 306 -10.77 -21.09 1.95
C GLU A 306 -10.10 -19.76 1.52
N ASP A 307 -10.31 -18.68 2.28
CA ASP A 307 -9.66 -17.40 2.05
C ASP A 307 -9.16 -16.85 3.39
N MET A 308 -7.88 -16.88 3.63
CA MET A 308 -7.23 -16.42 4.89
C MET A 308 -7.53 -14.96 5.27
N ASN A 309 -8.52 -14.33 4.67
CA ASN A 309 -8.65 -12.89 4.71
C ASN A 309 -9.97 -12.31 5.20
N TYR A 310 -11.07 -13.06 5.38
CA TYR A 310 -12.32 -12.31 5.48
C TYR A 310 -13.37 -12.92 6.41
N LEU A 311 -13.31 -12.49 7.66
CA LEU A 311 -14.55 -12.36 8.44
C LEU A 311 -15.55 -11.47 7.66
N PRO A 312 -16.87 -11.68 7.81
CA PRO A 312 -17.86 -10.72 7.35
C PRO A 312 -17.46 -9.31 7.79
N TYR A 313 -17.64 -8.32 6.91
CA TYR A 313 -17.11 -6.96 7.10
C TYR A 313 -17.43 -6.37 8.48
N GLU A 314 -18.67 -6.54 8.96
CA GLU A 314 -19.13 -6.05 10.26
C GLU A 314 -18.41 -6.71 11.43
N GLN A 315 -18.14 -8.01 11.34
CA GLN A 315 -17.42 -8.73 12.39
C GLN A 315 -15.94 -8.32 12.42
N MET A 316 -15.33 -8.20 11.25
CA MET A 316 -13.96 -7.71 11.12
C MET A 316 -13.83 -6.31 11.73
N ARG A 317 -14.72 -5.40 11.36
CA ARG A 317 -14.70 -4.02 11.85
C ARG A 317 -14.98 -3.91 13.35
N ALA A 318 -15.92 -4.69 13.88
CA ALA A 318 -16.16 -4.74 15.32
C ALA A 318 -14.91 -5.25 16.07
N ARG A 319 -14.24 -6.27 15.52
CA ARG A 319 -13.04 -6.81 16.11
C ARG A 319 -11.85 -5.84 16.05
N GLU A 320 -11.69 -5.12 14.95
CA GLU A 320 -10.68 -4.06 14.83
C GLU A 320 -10.89 -2.95 15.89
N GLN A 321 -12.13 -2.51 16.09
CA GLN A 321 -12.46 -1.53 17.11
C GLN A 321 -12.18 -2.04 18.53
N GLU A 322 -12.46 -3.31 18.82
CA GLU A 322 -12.12 -3.95 20.10
C GLU A 322 -10.60 -3.95 20.33
N LEU A 323 -9.81 -4.33 19.32
CA LEU A 323 -8.35 -4.32 19.40
C LEU A 323 -7.80 -2.90 19.57
N ILE A 324 -8.30 -1.93 18.81
CA ILE A 324 -7.91 -0.52 18.94
C ILE A 324 -8.14 -0.03 20.37
N LYS A 325 -9.32 -0.33 20.93
CA LYS A 325 -9.64 0.04 22.32
C LYS A 325 -8.71 -0.64 23.32
N LEU A 326 -8.54 -1.96 23.19
CA LEU A 326 -7.71 -2.76 24.09
C LEU A 326 -6.26 -2.23 24.14
N PHE A 327 -5.65 -2.03 22.98
CA PHE A 327 -4.27 -1.54 22.87
C PHE A 327 -4.13 -0.09 23.37
N SER A 328 -5.10 0.76 23.04
CA SER A 328 -5.10 2.14 23.51
C SER A 328 -5.23 2.24 25.02
N ASP A 329 -6.19 1.52 25.60
CA ASP A 329 -6.43 1.51 27.06
C ASP A 329 -5.20 0.97 27.81
N PHE A 330 -4.61 -0.12 27.32
CA PHE A 330 -3.39 -0.67 27.90
C PHE A 330 -2.21 0.29 27.82
N TYR A 331 -1.98 0.91 26.66
CA TYR A 331 -0.89 1.86 26.43
C TYR A 331 -1.00 3.09 27.33
N GLU A 332 -2.20 3.64 27.52
CA GLU A 332 -2.43 4.74 28.47
C GLU A 332 -2.21 4.28 29.92
N LYS A 333 -2.69 3.09 30.28
CA LYS A 333 -2.53 2.51 31.64
C LYS A 333 -1.07 2.37 32.07
N ILE A 334 -0.19 2.04 31.13
CA ILE A 334 1.26 1.89 31.39
C ILE A 334 2.04 3.18 31.18
N GLY A 335 1.38 4.32 30.97
CA GLY A 335 2.02 5.63 30.76
C GLY A 335 2.75 5.75 29.45
N ARG A 336 2.23 5.15 28.38
CA ARG A 336 2.74 5.17 26.99
C ARG A 336 4.17 4.64 26.86
N LYS A 337 4.51 3.65 27.65
CA LYS A 337 5.81 2.98 27.62
C LYS A 337 5.80 1.78 26.68
N GLU A 338 6.99 1.28 26.39
CA GLU A 338 7.16 0.04 25.64
C GLU A 338 6.55 -1.15 26.39
N PHE A 339 5.92 -2.07 25.66
CA PHE A 339 5.31 -3.29 26.18
C PHE A 339 5.60 -4.50 25.29
N GLU A 340 5.26 -5.66 25.76
CA GLU A 340 5.38 -6.92 25.03
C GLU A 340 4.00 -7.41 24.62
N ILE A 341 3.88 -7.91 23.37
CA ILE A 341 2.83 -8.84 22.98
C ILE A 341 3.39 -10.22 23.26
N TYR A 342 2.81 -10.90 24.23
CA TYR A 342 3.41 -12.03 24.88
C TYR A 342 2.56 -13.29 24.71
N LEU A 343 3.11 -14.28 23.97
CA LEU A 343 2.51 -15.60 23.84
C LEU A 343 2.98 -16.49 25.02
N LYS A 344 2.04 -16.86 25.86
CA LYS A 344 2.27 -17.79 26.97
C LYS A 344 2.08 -19.22 26.51
N LEU A 345 3.09 -20.05 26.69
CA LEU A 345 3.05 -21.49 26.44
C LEU A 345 3.08 -22.26 27.77
N ASP A 346 2.59 -23.50 27.77
CA ASP A 346 2.83 -24.45 28.86
C ASP A 346 4.12 -25.27 28.66
N ASP A 347 4.35 -26.23 29.54
CA ASP A 347 5.55 -27.07 29.54
C ASP A 347 5.63 -28.03 28.34
N MET A 348 4.52 -28.19 27.59
CA MET A 348 4.47 -28.95 26.34
C MET A 348 4.46 -28.06 25.08
N PHE A 349 4.80 -26.77 25.23
CA PHE A 349 4.74 -25.75 24.18
C PHE A 349 3.34 -25.48 23.60
N ILE A 350 2.30 -25.85 24.34
CA ILE A 350 0.92 -25.58 23.93
C ILE A 350 0.56 -24.13 24.35
N PRO A 351 0.03 -23.31 23.43
CA PRO A 351 -0.44 -21.97 23.74
C PRO A 351 -1.48 -21.93 24.87
N LYS A 352 -1.34 -20.98 25.79
CA LYS A 352 -2.27 -20.72 26.90
C LYS A 352 -2.93 -19.35 26.81
N GLY A 353 -2.45 -18.49 25.93
CA GLY A 353 -3.04 -17.19 25.68
C GLY A 353 -2.04 -16.18 25.17
N LEU A 354 -2.57 -15.12 24.57
CA LEU A 354 -1.83 -13.94 24.12
C LEU A 354 -2.14 -12.77 25.06
N TYR A 355 -1.12 -12.04 25.48
CA TYR A 355 -1.22 -10.97 26.47
C TYR A 355 -0.47 -9.72 26.01
N LEU A 356 -0.95 -8.55 26.45
CA LEU A 356 -0.15 -7.33 26.52
C LEU A 356 0.52 -7.31 27.91
N LYS A 357 1.83 -7.04 27.95
CA LYS A 357 2.60 -7.08 29.19
C LYS A 357 3.56 -5.92 29.32
N HIS A 358 3.59 -5.29 30.50
CA HIS A 358 4.59 -4.30 30.92
C HIS A 358 4.92 -4.50 32.39
N GLY A 359 6.11 -5.00 32.71
CA GLY A 359 6.47 -5.38 34.08
C GLY A 359 5.49 -6.42 34.65
N GLU A 360 4.87 -6.11 35.77
CA GLU A 360 3.86 -6.95 36.45
C GLU A 360 2.42 -6.73 35.91
N ILE A 361 2.23 -5.78 35.00
CA ILE A 361 0.92 -5.48 34.42
C ILE A 361 0.71 -6.38 33.20
N GLU A 362 -0.28 -7.25 33.30
CA GLU A 362 -0.70 -8.12 32.18
C GLU A 362 -2.18 -7.87 31.84
N GLN A 363 -2.51 -7.98 30.55
CA GLN A 363 -3.87 -7.93 30.04
C GLN A 363 -4.03 -8.95 28.92
N LYS A 364 -4.94 -9.90 29.08
CA LYS A 364 -5.24 -10.92 28.05
C LYS A 364 -5.86 -10.26 26.82
N ILE A 365 -5.41 -10.66 25.62
CA ILE A 365 -6.09 -10.38 24.36
C ILE A 365 -7.10 -11.51 24.14
N PRO A 366 -8.40 -11.27 24.24
CA PRO A 366 -9.41 -12.30 24.11
C PRO A 366 -9.65 -12.67 22.63
N ASN A 367 -10.28 -13.82 22.40
CA ASN A 367 -10.75 -14.28 21.09
C ASN A 367 -9.64 -14.33 20.01
N VAL A 368 -8.44 -14.74 20.41
CA VAL A 368 -7.30 -14.94 19.50
C VAL A 368 -7.35 -16.39 19.01
N TYR A 369 -7.31 -16.58 17.70
CA TYR A 369 -7.18 -17.93 17.11
C TYR A 369 -5.70 -18.24 16.91
N ILE A 370 -5.26 -19.40 17.34
CA ILE A 370 -3.86 -19.83 17.30
C ILE A 370 -3.76 -21.22 16.67
N GLU A 371 -2.81 -21.34 15.76
CA GLU A 371 -2.36 -22.63 15.20
C GLU A 371 -0.89 -22.81 15.58
N ALA A 372 -0.54 -23.95 16.12
CA ALA A 372 0.86 -24.31 16.45
C ALA A 372 1.18 -25.69 15.90
N PHE A 373 2.29 -25.79 15.19
CA PHE A 373 2.76 -26.98 14.51
C PHE A 373 4.18 -27.32 14.95
N ASN A 374 4.47 -28.61 15.04
CA ASN A 374 5.84 -29.11 15.12
C ASN A 374 6.29 -29.51 13.71
N ASP A 375 7.10 -28.66 13.06
CA ASP A 375 7.50 -28.86 11.67
C ASP A 375 8.46 -30.04 11.49
N THR A 376 9.19 -30.42 12.54
CA THR A 376 10.12 -31.55 12.49
C THR A 376 9.36 -32.88 12.34
N PHE A 377 8.17 -32.99 12.90
CA PHE A 377 7.36 -34.21 12.87
C PHE A 377 6.08 -34.09 12.03
N ASP A 378 5.87 -32.95 11.37
CA ASP A 378 4.65 -32.64 10.63
C ASP A 378 3.39 -32.88 11.52
N LYS A 379 3.43 -32.37 12.73
CA LYS A 379 2.40 -32.61 13.74
C LYS A 379 1.77 -31.34 14.24
N GLU A 380 0.44 -31.29 14.17
CA GLU A 380 -0.37 -30.29 14.85
C GLU A 380 -0.23 -30.42 16.37
N LEU A 381 0.08 -29.32 17.05
CA LEU A 381 0.17 -29.24 18.51
C LEU A 381 -1.06 -28.60 19.11
N TYR A 382 -1.60 -27.57 18.46
CA TYR A 382 -2.75 -26.82 18.91
C TYR A 382 -3.41 -26.09 17.76
N ILE A 383 -4.75 -26.16 17.71
CA ILE A 383 -5.59 -25.29 16.87
C ILE A 383 -6.82 -24.89 17.70
N GLY A 384 -7.03 -23.58 17.90
CA GLY A 384 -8.20 -23.13 18.65
C GLY A 384 -8.22 -21.64 18.99
N VAL A 385 -9.36 -21.23 19.58
CA VAL A 385 -9.60 -19.87 20.09
C VAL A 385 -9.25 -19.79 21.56
N MET A 386 -8.60 -18.70 22.00
CA MET A 386 -8.20 -18.42 23.38
C MET A 386 -8.82 -17.17 23.94
#